data_29ed9d77cb140d6b3746905b75029c22
#
_entry.id   29ed9d77cb140d6b3746905b75029c22
#
_cell.length_a   1.000
_cell.length_b   1.000
_cell.length_c   1.000
_cell.angle_alpha   90.00
_cell.angle_beta   90.00
_cell.angle_gamma   90.00
#
_symmetry.space_group_name_H-M   'P 1'
#
loop_
_entity.id
_entity.type
_entity.pdbx_description
1 polymer ?
#
loop_
_entity_poly.entity_id
_entity_poly.type
_entity_poly.pdbx_seq_one_letter_code
_entity_poly.pdbx_strand_id
1 'polypeptide(L)'
;DDGFAVWDTLAIAEYLAERFPEHRLWPTDPKARARARSVCAEMHSGFSSLRSHCGMNIEASLPEIGRIVWRDQAGVHADLARIETIWTELLAEHGGPMLFGAFSIADAYFAPVCSRIRTYALPVSPAVQAYVDRVHALPGVQAWVQQALAEHDFVDFDEPYRAR
;
A
#
# COMPACT_ATOMS: atom_id res chain seq x y z
N ASP A 1 5.73 -14.86 -18.35
CA ASP A 1 5.98 -14.26 -19.64
C ASP A 1 6.60 -15.31 -20.56
N ASP A 2 5.89 -15.72 -21.60
CA ASP A 2 6.32 -16.79 -22.53
C ASP A 2 6.81 -18.10 -21.85
N GLY A 3 6.18 -18.46 -20.72
CA GLY A 3 6.56 -19.61 -19.90
C GLY A 3 7.68 -19.36 -18.91
N PHE A 4 8.31 -18.17 -18.92
CA PHE A 4 9.27 -17.76 -17.89
C PHE A 4 8.54 -17.25 -16.66
N ALA A 5 8.81 -17.86 -15.49
CA ALA A 5 8.22 -17.47 -14.23
C ALA A 5 9.11 -16.49 -13.47
N VAL A 6 8.53 -15.38 -13.03
CA VAL A 6 9.15 -14.44 -12.09
C VAL A 6 8.30 -14.42 -10.83
N TRP A 7 8.90 -14.59 -9.66
CA TRP A 7 8.22 -14.58 -8.38
C TRP A 7 8.89 -13.58 -7.43
N ASP A 8 8.23 -13.25 -6.33
CA ASP A 8 8.50 -12.14 -5.45
C ASP A 8 8.12 -10.78 -6.04
N THR A 9 7.39 -9.97 -5.27
CA THR A 9 6.83 -8.72 -5.75
C THR A 9 7.89 -7.71 -6.19
N LEU A 10 9.07 -7.67 -5.52
CA LEU A 10 10.12 -6.73 -5.91
C LEU A 10 10.80 -7.18 -7.19
N ALA A 11 11.06 -8.48 -7.35
CA ALA A 11 11.62 -9.03 -8.59
C ALA A 11 10.67 -8.82 -9.77
N ILE A 12 9.35 -9.03 -9.57
CA ILE A 12 8.33 -8.76 -10.59
C ILE A 12 8.32 -7.27 -10.96
N ALA A 13 8.38 -6.37 -9.98
CA ALA A 13 8.40 -4.92 -10.22
C ALA A 13 9.65 -4.49 -11.02
N GLU A 14 10.83 -5.01 -10.68
CA GLU A 14 12.06 -4.73 -11.45
C GLU A 14 11.96 -5.29 -12.86
N TYR A 15 11.52 -6.54 -13.02
CA TYR A 15 11.34 -7.15 -14.34
C TYR A 15 10.39 -6.34 -15.23
N LEU A 16 9.26 -5.87 -14.68
CA LEU A 16 8.33 -5.03 -15.41
C LEU A 16 8.93 -3.67 -15.77
N ALA A 17 9.70 -3.07 -14.88
CA ALA A 17 10.35 -1.79 -15.13
C ALA A 17 11.43 -1.88 -16.24
N GLU A 18 12.15 -3.01 -16.32
CA GLU A 18 13.11 -3.29 -17.38
C GLU A 18 12.41 -3.64 -18.72
N ARG A 19 11.31 -4.39 -18.63
CA ARG A 19 10.54 -4.84 -19.80
C ARG A 19 9.78 -3.71 -20.49
N PHE A 20 9.33 -2.71 -19.72
CA PHE A 20 8.50 -1.60 -20.16
C PHE A 20 9.09 -0.24 -19.74
N PRO A 21 10.29 0.13 -20.22
CA PRO A 21 10.99 1.34 -19.77
C PRO A 21 10.25 2.63 -20.11
N GLU A 22 9.40 2.61 -21.15
CA GLU A 22 8.55 3.75 -21.55
C GLU A 22 7.54 4.17 -20.49
N HIS A 23 7.13 3.25 -19.60
CA HIS A 23 6.20 3.53 -18.51
C HIS A 23 6.85 4.22 -17.30
N ARG A 24 8.18 4.28 -17.26
CA ARG A 24 8.94 4.96 -16.17
C ARG A 24 8.45 4.56 -14.78
N LEU A 25 8.31 3.24 -14.54
CA LEU A 25 7.74 2.69 -13.31
C LEU A 25 8.56 3.02 -12.05
N TRP A 26 9.82 3.40 -12.20
CA TRP A 26 10.67 3.97 -11.15
C TRP A 26 11.01 5.44 -11.42
N PRO A 27 11.32 6.24 -10.37
CA PRO A 27 11.87 7.57 -10.55
C PRO A 27 13.12 7.58 -11.45
N THR A 28 13.24 8.58 -12.30
CA THR A 28 14.39 8.70 -13.22
C THR A 28 15.67 9.15 -12.50
N ASP A 29 15.55 9.98 -11.48
CA ASP A 29 16.69 10.35 -10.63
C ASP A 29 17.24 9.14 -9.88
N PRO A 30 18.55 8.86 -9.94
CA PRO A 30 19.13 7.67 -9.29
C PRO A 30 18.95 7.63 -7.76
N LYS A 31 18.98 8.76 -7.08
CA LYS A 31 18.82 8.84 -5.62
C LYS A 31 17.36 8.61 -5.24
N ALA A 32 16.42 9.25 -5.93
CA ALA A 32 14.99 9.04 -5.74
C ALA A 32 14.63 7.56 -6.03
N ARG A 33 15.18 6.98 -7.09
CA ARG A 33 14.99 5.57 -7.42
C ARG A 33 15.52 4.63 -6.34
N ALA A 34 16.71 4.89 -5.80
CA ALA A 34 17.25 4.12 -4.69
C ALA A 34 16.35 4.23 -3.45
N ARG A 35 15.88 5.44 -3.12
CA ARG A 35 14.94 5.67 -2.01
C ARG A 35 13.62 4.93 -2.25
N ALA A 36 13.07 4.96 -3.46
CA ALA A 36 11.84 4.23 -3.83
C ALA A 36 11.99 2.73 -3.58
N ARG A 37 13.09 2.12 -4.01
CA ARG A 37 13.39 0.71 -3.73
C ARG A 37 13.51 0.42 -2.23
N SER A 38 14.14 1.32 -1.47
CA SER A 38 14.27 1.16 -0.02
C SER A 38 12.91 1.14 0.68
N VAL A 39 12.00 2.07 0.34
CA VAL A 39 10.68 2.09 0.98
C VAL A 39 9.78 0.93 0.52
N CYS A 40 9.96 0.43 -0.71
CA CYS A 40 9.31 -0.81 -1.16
C CYS A 40 9.80 -2.02 -0.37
N ALA A 41 11.12 -2.15 -0.16
CA ALA A 41 11.70 -3.24 0.63
C ALA A 41 11.25 -3.16 2.10
N GLU A 42 11.20 -1.96 2.68
CA GLU A 42 10.68 -1.73 4.04
C GLU A 42 9.21 -2.13 4.15
N MET A 43 8.38 -1.79 3.14
CA MET A 43 6.98 -2.21 3.10
C MET A 43 6.85 -3.74 2.95
N HIS A 44 7.68 -4.36 2.12
CA HIS A 44 7.65 -5.81 1.88
C HIS A 44 7.94 -6.62 3.14
N SER A 45 8.96 -6.23 3.90
CA SER A 45 9.44 -6.98 5.07
C SER A 45 8.93 -6.46 6.42
N GLY A 46 8.38 -5.24 6.46
CA GLY A 46 8.01 -4.54 7.68
C GLY A 46 6.51 -4.48 7.96
N PHE A 47 6.17 -3.60 8.92
CA PHE A 47 4.79 -3.29 9.33
C PHE A 47 3.97 -4.51 9.75
N SER A 48 4.63 -5.41 10.49
CA SER A 48 4.05 -6.69 10.89
C SER A 48 2.85 -6.53 11.82
N SER A 49 2.85 -5.54 12.71
CA SER A 49 1.72 -5.28 13.59
C SER A 49 0.49 -4.80 12.82
N LEU A 50 0.66 -3.85 11.90
CA LEU A 50 -0.41 -3.41 11.02
C LEU A 50 -0.97 -4.57 10.20
N ARG A 51 -0.12 -5.40 9.63
CA ARG A 51 -0.52 -6.54 8.78
C ARG A 51 -1.25 -7.62 9.57
N SER A 52 -0.82 -7.91 10.80
CA SER A 52 -1.42 -8.95 11.65
C SER A 52 -2.75 -8.53 12.28
N HIS A 53 -2.90 -7.25 12.63
CA HIS A 53 -4.10 -6.76 13.31
C HIS A 53 -5.11 -6.09 12.39
N CYS A 54 -4.66 -5.64 11.22
CA CYS A 54 -5.49 -5.05 10.17
C CYS A 54 -5.31 -5.86 8.88
N GLY A 55 -5.84 -7.08 8.84
CA GLY A 55 -5.83 -7.95 7.66
C GLY A 55 -6.39 -7.22 6.43
N MET A 56 -5.94 -7.61 5.25
CA MET A 56 -6.40 -6.97 4.04
C MET A 56 -7.76 -7.54 3.63
N ASN A 57 -8.80 -6.74 3.84
CA ASN A 57 -10.17 -7.06 3.44
C ASN A 57 -10.74 -5.89 2.63
N ILE A 58 -10.81 -6.07 1.33
CA ILE A 58 -11.25 -5.02 0.39
C ILE A 58 -12.76 -4.78 0.49
N GLU A 59 -13.54 -5.81 0.77
CA GLU A 59 -15.00 -5.76 0.82
C GLU A 59 -15.50 -5.12 2.12
N ALA A 60 -14.76 -5.26 3.22
CA ALA A 60 -15.23 -4.88 4.54
C ALA A 60 -15.06 -3.38 4.86
N SER A 61 -15.98 -2.89 5.70
CA SER A 61 -15.84 -1.64 6.43
C SER A 61 -15.87 -1.95 7.93
N LEU A 62 -14.75 -1.78 8.61
CA LEU A 62 -14.50 -2.25 9.98
C LEU A 62 -14.04 -1.13 10.93
N PRO A 63 -14.72 0.05 10.97
CA PRO A 63 -14.26 1.18 11.78
C PRO A 63 -14.26 0.88 13.30
N GLU A 64 -15.21 0.08 13.78
CA GLU A 64 -15.27 -0.31 15.19
C GLU A 64 -14.11 -1.23 15.59
N ILE A 65 -13.75 -2.17 14.72
CA ILE A 65 -12.56 -3.02 14.92
C ILE A 65 -11.29 -2.16 14.87
N GLY A 66 -11.21 -1.24 13.90
CA GLY A 66 -10.08 -0.31 13.81
C GLY A 66 -9.89 0.53 15.07
N ARG A 67 -10.99 1.00 15.69
CA ARG A 67 -10.95 1.74 16.96
C ARG A 67 -10.43 0.87 18.12
N ILE A 68 -10.82 -0.40 18.17
CA ILE A 68 -10.33 -1.36 19.19
C ILE A 68 -8.85 -1.65 18.97
N VAL A 69 -8.47 -1.98 17.72
CA VAL A 69 -7.07 -2.24 17.35
C VAL A 69 -6.20 -1.02 17.66
N TRP A 70 -6.65 0.17 17.30
CA TRP A 70 -5.94 1.42 17.63
C TRP A 70 -5.76 1.61 19.12
N ARG A 71 -6.77 1.36 19.95
CA ARG A 71 -6.67 1.48 21.40
C ARG A 71 -5.68 0.47 22.01
N ASP A 72 -5.69 -0.79 21.54
CA ASP A 72 -5.08 -1.92 22.24
C ASP A 72 -3.72 -2.34 21.66
N GLN A 73 -3.37 -1.91 20.44
CA GLN A 73 -2.19 -2.40 19.70
C GLN A 73 -1.14 -1.31 19.48
N ALA A 74 -0.27 -1.10 20.45
CA ALA A 74 0.81 -0.09 20.35
C ALA A 74 1.73 -0.31 19.13
N GLY A 75 1.91 -1.56 18.68
CA GLY A 75 2.68 -1.86 17.46
C GLY A 75 2.04 -1.30 16.19
N VAL A 76 0.71 -1.24 16.12
CA VAL A 76 0.00 -0.60 14.99
C VAL A 76 0.24 0.91 14.97
N HIS A 77 0.30 1.54 16.15
CA HIS A 77 0.68 2.96 16.24
C HIS A 77 2.08 3.21 15.69
N ALA A 78 3.04 2.37 16.09
CA ALA A 78 4.44 2.51 15.64
C ALA A 78 4.56 2.31 14.12
N ASP A 79 3.91 1.28 13.59
CA ASP A 79 3.90 1.00 12.14
C ASP A 79 3.27 2.16 11.37
N LEU A 80 2.11 2.65 11.81
CA LEU A 80 1.41 3.73 11.13
C LEU A 80 2.18 5.06 11.21
N ALA A 81 2.77 5.38 12.37
CA ALA A 81 3.62 6.56 12.54
C ALA A 81 4.83 6.52 11.59
N ARG A 82 5.45 5.34 11.42
CA ARG A 82 6.54 5.18 10.45
C ARG A 82 6.08 5.37 9.01
N ILE A 83 4.93 4.82 8.64
CA ILE A 83 4.32 5.01 7.32
C ILE A 83 4.02 6.49 7.07
N GLU A 84 3.39 7.17 8.03
CA GLU A 84 3.12 8.61 7.92
C GLU A 84 4.40 9.44 7.73
N THR A 85 5.46 9.12 8.47
CA THR A 85 6.76 9.77 8.31
C THR A 85 7.29 9.60 6.89
N ILE A 86 7.33 8.36 6.38
CA ILE A 86 7.77 8.06 5.01
C ILE A 86 6.97 8.86 3.99
N TRP A 87 5.64 8.79 4.08
CA TRP A 87 4.78 9.40 3.06
C TRP A 87 4.82 10.93 3.11
N THR A 88 4.80 11.53 4.30
CA THR A 88 4.83 12.99 4.43
C THR A 88 6.17 13.57 3.98
N GLU A 89 7.29 12.92 4.33
CA GLU A 89 8.63 13.32 3.85
C GLU A 89 8.71 13.26 2.32
N LEU A 90 8.30 12.14 1.71
CA LEU A 90 8.37 11.94 0.26
C LEU A 90 7.43 12.88 -0.51
N LEU A 91 6.20 13.06 -0.02
CA LEU A 91 5.26 14.00 -0.63
C LEU A 91 5.78 15.44 -0.57
N ALA A 92 6.43 15.84 0.53
CA ALA A 92 7.03 17.15 0.66
C ALA A 92 8.28 17.32 -0.22
N GLU A 93 9.17 16.32 -0.23
CA GLU A 93 10.43 16.36 -1.00
C GLU A 93 10.18 16.39 -2.51
N HIS A 94 9.19 15.65 -2.99
CA HIS A 94 8.90 15.51 -4.43
C HIS A 94 7.73 16.36 -4.92
N GLY A 95 7.11 17.17 -4.06
CA GLY A 95 6.02 18.08 -4.40
C GLY A 95 4.68 17.40 -4.70
N GLY A 96 4.48 16.13 -4.31
CA GLY A 96 3.26 15.37 -4.60
C GLY A 96 2.90 15.35 -6.11
N PRO A 97 1.71 14.88 -6.50
CA PRO A 97 0.67 14.26 -5.67
C PRO A 97 0.96 12.82 -5.23
N MET A 98 1.93 12.14 -5.83
CA MET A 98 2.38 10.78 -5.50
C MET A 98 3.71 10.83 -4.73
N LEU A 99 4.13 9.70 -4.14
CA LEU A 99 5.31 9.66 -3.25
C LEU A 99 6.59 10.20 -3.90
N PHE A 100 6.74 10.00 -5.21
CA PHE A 100 7.88 10.50 -5.98
C PHE A 100 7.44 11.47 -7.09
N GLY A 101 6.43 12.30 -6.80
CA GLY A 101 5.87 13.29 -7.73
C GLY A 101 4.85 12.70 -8.69
N ALA A 102 5.20 11.68 -9.44
CA ALA A 102 4.32 10.91 -10.31
C ALA A 102 4.13 9.49 -9.76
N PHE A 103 3.09 8.79 -10.24
CA PHE A 103 2.88 7.38 -9.90
C PHE A 103 4.11 6.53 -10.20
N SER A 104 4.47 5.68 -9.26
CA SER A 104 5.59 4.75 -9.36
C SER A 104 5.26 3.41 -8.69
N ILE A 105 6.17 2.45 -8.80
CA ILE A 105 6.08 1.16 -8.09
C ILE A 105 5.93 1.37 -6.58
N ALA A 106 6.50 2.44 -6.00
CA ALA A 106 6.33 2.71 -4.57
C ALA A 106 4.86 2.94 -4.19
N ASP A 107 4.09 3.65 -5.02
CA ASP A 107 2.65 3.87 -4.76
C ASP A 107 1.86 2.56 -4.89
N ALA A 108 2.23 1.70 -5.84
CA ALA A 108 1.64 0.38 -5.99
C ALA A 108 1.90 -0.51 -4.76
N TYR A 109 3.12 -0.47 -4.21
CA TYR A 109 3.48 -1.20 -2.99
C TYR A 109 2.68 -0.75 -1.77
N PHE A 110 2.36 0.53 -1.68
CA PHE A 110 1.59 1.07 -0.56
C PHE A 110 0.07 1.03 -0.78
N ALA A 111 -0.44 0.66 -1.95
CA ALA A 111 -1.87 0.51 -2.20
C ALA A 111 -2.57 -0.45 -1.20
N PRO A 112 -2.00 -1.63 -0.83
CA PRO A 112 -2.56 -2.46 0.23
C PRO A 112 -2.62 -1.80 1.61
N VAL A 113 -1.67 -0.93 1.93
CA VAL A 113 -1.68 -0.14 3.18
C VAL A 113 -2.80 0.90 3.14
N CYS A 114 -2.97 1.59 2.02
CA CYS A 114 -4.08 2.53 1.81
C CYS A 114 -5.43 1.82 2.00
N SER A 115 -5.58 0.59 1.50
CA SER A 115 -6.80 -0.21 1.69
C SER A 115 -7.04 -0.52 3.16
N ARG A 116 -6.02 -0.93 3.92
CA ARG A 116 -6.13 -1.17 5.38
C ARG A 116 -6.55 0.08 6.14
N ILE A 117 -5.93 1.22 5.85
CA ILE A 117 -6.31 2.50 6.48
C ILE A 117 -7.80 2.79 6.28
N ARG A 118 -8.33 2.57 5.07
CA ARG A 118 -9.76 2.77 4.77
C ARG A 118 -10.65 1.74 5.45
N THR A 119 -10.34 0.46 5.31
CA THR A 119 -11.15 -0.64 5.87
C THR A 119 -11.35 -0.49 7.37
N TYR A 120 -10.29 -0.13 8.09
CA TYR A 120 -10.31 0.00 9.55
C TYR A 120 -10.50 1.42 10.04
N ALA A 121 -10.65 2.41 9.15
CA ALA A 121 -10.74 3.83 9.48
C ALA A 121 -9.64 4.27 10.46
N LEU A 122 -8.40 3.85 10.19
CA LEU A 122 -7.27 4.17 11.05
C LEU A 122 -7.00 5.69 11.02
N PRO A 123 -6.70 6.30 12.18
CA PRO A 123 -6.48 7.73 12.26
C PRO A 123 -5.15 8.10 11.60
N VAL A 124 -5.22 8.96 10.59
CA VAL A 124 -4.08 9.50 9.87
C VAL A 124 -4.21 11.01 9.70
N SER A 125 -3.09 11.68 9.43
CA SER A 125 -3.09 13.12 9.15
C SER A 125 -3.87 13.45 7.86
N PRO A 126 -4.40 14.69 7.71
CA PRO A 126 -5.12 15.09 6.50
C PRO A 126 -4.29 14.93 5.21
N ALA A 127 -2.98 15.14 5.28
CA ALA A 127 -2.09 14.97 4.14
C ALA A 127 -2.00 13.51 3.70
N VAL A 128 -1.89 12.59 4.66
CA VAL A 128 -1.89 11.14 4.43
C VAL A 128 -3.24 10.67 3.94
N GLN A 129 -4.35 11.15 4.52
CA GLN A 129 -5.69 10.83 4.03
C GLN A 129 -5.88 11.24 2.56
N ALA A 130 -5.43 12.45 2.21
CA ALA A 130 -5.49 12.92 0.82
C ALA A 130 -4.66 12.05 -0.14
N TYR A 131 -3.53 11.52 0.31
CA TYR A 131 -2.74 10.56 -0.47
C TYR A 131 -3.48 9.22 -0.62
N VAL A 132 -4.02 8.68 0.47
CA VAL A 132 -4.85 7.46 0.44
C VAL A 132 -5.98 7.56 -0.57
N ASP A 133 -6.69 8.69 -0.57
CA ASP A 133 -7.81 8.93 -1.49
C ASP A 133 -7.35 9.00 -2.95
N ARG A 134 -6.19 9.62 -3.21
CA ARG A 134 -5.59 9.66 -4.56
C ARG A 134 -5.19 8.28 -5.05
N VAL A 135 -4.54 7.47 -4.22
CA VAL A 135 -4.17 6.10 -4.57
C VAL A 135 -5.41 5.27 -4.92
N HIS A 136 -6.48 5.38 -4.13
CA HIS A 136 -7.74 4.68 -4.42
C HIS A 136 -8.45 5.20 -5.68
N ALA A 137 -8.21 6.44 -6.09
CA ALA A 137 -8.76 7.01 -7.32
C ALA A 137 -8.00 6.58 -8.59
N LEU A 138 -6.84 5.94 -8.45
CA LEU A 138 -6.07 5.46 -9.61
C LEU A 138 -6.85 4.39 -10.38
N PRO A 139 -6.94 4.49 -11.71
CA PRO A 139 -7.70 3.51 -12.52
C PRO A 139 -7.28 2.06 -12.29
N GLY A 140 -5.97 1.80 -12.16
CA GLY A 140 -5.44 0.46 -11.90
C GLY A 140 -5.85 -0.07 -10.52
N VAL A 141 -5.85 0.78 -9.49
CA VAL A 141 -6.30 0.40 -8.14
C VAL A 141 -7.81 0.17 -8.12
N GLN A 142 -8.59 1.01 -8.80
CA GLN A 142 -10.03 0.82 -8.93
C GLN A 142 -10.37 -0.48 -9.66
N ALA A 143 -9.68 -0.79 -10.76
CA ALA A 143 -9.89 -2.04 -11.50
C ALA A 143 -9.58 -3.26 -10.61
N TRP A 144 -8.47 -3.22 -9.87
CA TRP A 144 -8.10 -4.27 -8.92
C TRP A 144 -9.16 -4.45 -7.82
N VAL A 145 -9.62 -3.35 -7.22
CA VAL A 145 -10.67 -3.38 -6.19
C VAL A 145 -11.98 -3.97 -6.75
N GLN A 146 -12.40 -3.54 -7.94
CA GLN A 146 -13.63 -4.06 -8.57
C GLN A 146 -13.54 -5.56 -8.88
N GLN A 147 -12.38 -6.03 -9.36
CA GLN A 147 -12.14 -7.46 -9.58
C GLN A 147 -12.19 -8.24 -8.28
N ALA A 148 -11.54 -7.77 -7.23
CA ALA A 148 -11.59 -8.42 -5.91
C ALA A 148 -13.00 -8.49 -5.33
N LEU A 149 -13.80 -7.42 -5.50
CA LEU A 149 -15.20 -7.42 -5.07
C LEU A 149 -16.07 -8.41 -5.86
N ALA A 150 -15.74 -8.65 -7.13
CA ALA A 150 -16.48 -9.60 -7.98
C ALA A 150 -16.07 -11.07 -7.76
N GLU A 151 -14.88 -11.30 -7.20
CA GLU A 151 -14.30 -12.63 -7.01
C GLU A 151 -15.00 -13.43 -5.91
N HIS A 152 -15.42 -12.76 -4.83
CA HIS A 152 -16.05 -13.35 -3.64
C HIS A 152 -15.27 -14.54 -3.06
N ASP A 153 -13.95 -14.51 -3.23
CA ASP A 153 -13.03 -15.50 -2.67
C ASP A 153 -12.39 -14.96 -1.38
N PHE A 154 -12.42 -15.75 -0.32
CA PHE A 154 -12.04 -15.31 1.02
C PHE A 154 -11.07 -16.28 1.66
N VAL A 155 -10.08 -15.71 2.32
CA VAL A 155 -9.09 -16.46 3.08
C VAL A 155 -9.38 -16.26 4.57
N ASP A 156 -10.07 -17.23 5.18
CA ASP A 156 -10.62 -17.15 6.55
C ASP A 156 -9.59 -16.66 7.60
N PHE A 157 -8.34 -17.08 7.51
CA PHE A 157 -7.32 -16.70 8.49
C PHE A 157 -6.80 -15.26 8.30
N ASP A 158 -6.95 -14.68 7.10
CA ASP A 158 -6.58 -13.29 6.82
C ASP A 158 -7.74 -12.32 7.07
N GLU A 159 -8.94 -12.85 7.27
CA GLU A 159 -10.16 -12.08 7.48
C GLU A 159 -10.88 -12.42 8.80
N PRO A 160 -10.19 -12.35 9.94
CA PRO A 160 -10.71 -12.85 11.23
C PRO A 160 -11.95 -12.09 11.73
N TYR A 161 -12.21 -10.90 11.20
CA TYR A 161 -13.34 -10.04 11.62
C TYR A 161 -14.55 -10.12 10.69
N ARG A 162 -14.54 -11.02 9.73
CA ARG A 162 -15.67 -11.19 8.84
C ARG A 162 -16.82 -11.89 9.57
N ALA A 163 -17.99 -11.25 9.60
CA ALA A 163 -19.22 -11.89 10.04
C ALA A 163 -19.66 -12.90 8.94
N ARG A 164 -19.91 -14.12 9.33
CA ARG A 164 -20.46 -15.18 8.46
C ARG A 164 -21.96 -15.02 8.32
#